data_b82172d533fe4c93604bb08554de74b9
#
_entry.id   b82172d533fe4c93604bb08554de74b9
#
_cell.length_a   1.000
_cell.length_b   1.000
_cell.length_c   1.000
_cell.angle_alpha   90.00
_cell.angle_beta   90.00
_cell.angle_gamma   90.00
#
_symmetry.space_group_name_H-M   'P 1'
#
loop_
_entity.id
_entity.type
_entity.pdbx_description
1 polymer ?
#
loop_
_entity_poly.entity_id
_entity_poly.type
_entity_poly.pdbx_seq_one_letter_code
_entity_poly.pdbx_strand_id
1 'polypeptide(L)'
;MRRAFLLALVLLFGPTPASAKDIVADLIVHRIEITSGFSGAELTLFGAIEGKGDVIAVVHGPSAPGGGLLGGTVDVRRKVRSFGIWVSGPYARFDNIPGFYAVAGSEPLEEIVTPDMRRRYQLGLDMMKTEAVQATTPDIADFAGALLRIRQRQGLYNDKVGHVSFVGDRLFRTSFAFPSSVPTGIYTVDVYLAREGRIVDAQSFPLLVNRAGFSADIYDFAHRHAAAYGAIAVVTALFFGWIAHLAFRRR
;
A
#
# COMPACT_ATOMS: atom_id res chain seq x y z
N MET A 1 -5.85 36.99 50.40
CA MET A 1 -5.17 35.74 50.13
C MET A 1 -5.85 34.92 49.01
N ARG A 2 -7.19 34.77 48.95
CA ARG A 2 -7.92 33.99 47.91
C ARG A 2 -7.75 34.51 46.46
N ARG A 3 -7.59 35.83 46.25
CA ARG A 3 -7.41 36.41 44.90
C ARG A 3 -6.00 36.22 44.33
N ALA A 4 -5.00 36.15 45.19
CA ALA A 4 -3.60 35.87 44.78
C ALA A 4 -3.40 34.39 44.39
N PHE A 5 -4.13 33.46 45.01
CA PHE A 5 -4.08 32.03 44.70
C PHE A 5 -4.75 31.72 43.35
N LEU A 6 -5.81 32.41 42.98
CA LEU A 6 -6.47 32.27 41.67
C LEU A 6 -5.62 32.81 40.51
N LEU A 7 -4.85 33.89 40.75
CA LEU A 7 -3.93 34.45 39.75
C LEU A 7 -2.70 33.54 39.54
N ALA A 8 -2.22 32.87 40.60
CA ALA A 8 -1.11 31.93 40.50
C ALA A 8 -1.52 30.63 39.76
N LEU A 9 -2.78 30.20 39.86
CA LEU A 9 -3.29 29.01 39.18
C LEU A 9 -3.45 29.23 37.66
N VAL A 10 -3.77 30.42 37.21
CA VAL A 10 -3.88 30.77 35.79
C VAL A 10 -2.54 30.84 35.08
N LEU A 11 -1.45 31.19 35.82
CA LEU A 11 -0.08 31.23 35.28
C LEU A 11 0.55 29.83 35.09
N LEU A 12 -0.02 28.79 35.70
CA LEU A 12 0.45 27.38 35.53
C LEU A 12 -0.11 26.74 34.24
N PHE A 13 -1.12 27.28 33.62
CA PHE A 13 -1.64 26.88 32.30
C PHE A 13 -1.14 27.83 31.20
N GLY A 14 0.18 28.04 31.13
CA GLY A 14 0.79 28.67 29.96
C GLY A 14 0.44 27.89 28.68
N PRO A 15 0.25 28.58 27.52
CA PRO A 15 0.03 27.88 26.27
C PRO A 15 1.20 26.95 26.01
N THR A 16 0.94 25.64 25.96
CA THR A 16 1.92 24.69 25.47
C THR A 16 2.29 25.10 24.05
N PRO A 17 3.59 25.28 23.71
CA PRO A 17 3.95 25.57 22.33
C PRO A 17 3.41 24.46 21.44
N ALA A 18 2.51 24.78 20.55
CA ALA A 18 2.11 23.90 19.49
C ALA A 18 3.36 23.63 18.64
N SER A 19 3.86 22.39 18.65
CA SER A 19 4.96 21.99 17.77
C SER A 19 4.45 22.19 16.34
N ALA A 20 4.97 23.20 15.65
CA ALA A 20 4.71 23.37 14.23
C ALA A 20 5.27 22.13 13.51
N LYS A 21 4.49 21.52 12.63
CA LYS A 21 4.96 20.45 11.77
C LYS A 21 5.90 21.03 10.73
N ASP A 22 7.08 20.46 10.63
CA ASP A 22 8.09 20.87 9.66
C ASP A 22 7.77 20.39 8.24
N ILE A 23 6.90 19.38 8.10
CA ILE A 23 6.40 18.88 6.82
C ILE A 23 4.87 18.82 6.83
N VAL A 24 4.28 19.30 5.75
CA VAL A 24 2.84 19.16 5.46
C VAL A 24 2.71 18.60 4.06
N ALA A 25 2.07 17.46 3.93
CA ALA A 25 1.85 16.81 2.65
C ALA A 25 0.41 16.34 2.51
N ASP A 26 -0.01 16.05 1.28
CA ASP A 26 -1.30 15.44 1.00
C ASP A 26 -1.27 14.69 -0.34
N LEU A 27 -2.24 13.80 -0.54
CA LEU A 27 -2.46 13.07 -1.77
C LEU A 27 -3.52 13.77 -2.60
N ILE A 28 -3.35 13.86 -3.93
CA ILE A 28 -4.41 14.38 -4.81
C ILE A 28 -5.65 13.50 -4.73
N VAL A 29 -5.46 12.18 -4.59
CA VAL A 29 -6.54 11.21 -4.44
C VAL A 29 -6.24 10.26 -3.28
N HIS A 30 -7.23 10.00 -2.42
CA HIS A 30 -7.12 9.06 -1.31
C HIS A 30 -7.77 7.71 -1.63
N ARG A 31 -8.23 7.54 -2.90
CA ARG A 31 -8.86 6.31 -3.38
C ARG A 31 -8.48 6.04 -4.83
N ILE A 32 -8.06 4.81 -5.11
CA ILE A 32 -7.88 4.30 -6.46
C ILE A 32 -8.94 3.22 -6.70
N GLU A 33 -9.69 3.35 -7.80
CA GLU A 33 -10.73 2.42 -8.17
C GLU A 33 -10.29 1.55 -9.33
N ILE A 34 -10.25 0.23 -9.09
CA ILE A 34 -9.91 -0.77 -10.10
C ILE A 34 -11.19 -1.22 -10.77
N THR A 35 -11.41 -0.74 -11.99
CA THR A 35 -12.52 -1.16 -12.86
C THR A 35 -12.10 -2.26 -13.83
N SER A 36 -13.03 -2.82 -14.61
CA SER A 36 -12.71 -3.83 -15.63
C SER A 36 -11.77 -3.33 -16.74
N GLY A 37 -11.68 -2.01 -16.95
CA GLY A 37 -10.77 -1.37 -17.89
C GLY A 37 -9.51 -0.77 -17.25
N PHE A 38 -9.21 -1.10 -15.99
CA PHE A 38 -8.08 -0.52 -15.29
C PHE A 38 -6.74 -0.98 -15.88
N SER A 39 -5.98 -0.05 -16.43
CA SER A 39 -4.64 -0.29 -17.00
C SER A 39 -3.50 0.13 -16.07
N GLY A 40 -3.82 0.74 -14.92
CA GLY A 40 -2.91 1.33 -13.96
C GLY A 40 -3.38 2.72 -13.57
N ALA A 41 -2.76 3.29 -12.53
CA ALA A 41 -3.04 4.65 -12.05
C ALA A 41 -1.75 5.34 -11.66
N GLU A 42 -1.76 6.65 -11.65
CA GLU A 42 -0.69 7.48 -11.12
C GLU A 42 -1.18 8.18 -9.86
N LEU A 43 -0.49 7.94 -8.74
CA LEU A 43 -0.73 8.61 -7.47
C LEU A 43 0.21 9.80 -7.36
N THR A 44 -0.33 11.00 -7.29
CA THR A 44 0.46 12.21 -7.07
C THR A 44 0.37 12.63 -5.61
N LEU A 45 1.54 12.80 -5.02
CA LEU A 45 1.78 13.37 -3.69
C LEU A 45 2.35 14.78 -3.85
N PHE A 46 1.88 15.71 -3.07
CA PHE A 46 2.43 17.07 -2.99
C PHE A 46 2.51 17.51 -1.54
N GLY A 47 3.34 18.51 -1.29
CA GLY A 47 3.48 19.04 0.06
C GLY A 47 4.40 20.24 0.13
N ALA A 48 4.64 20.67 1.35
CA ALA A 48 5.54 21.76 1.66
C ALA A 48 6.40 21.40 2.88
N ILE A 49 7.62 21.91 2.88
CA ILE A 49 8.52 21.81 4.03
C ILE A 49 8.81 23.19 4.59
N GLU A 50 9.05 23.27 5.88
CA GLU A 50 9.55 24.46 6.52
C GLU A 50 11.08 24.41 6.61
N GLY A 51 11.74 25.45 6.08
CA GLY A 51 13.20 25.49 6.01
C GLY A 51 13.78 24.60 4.90
N LYS A 52 15.04 24.21 5.03
CA LYS A 52 15.75 23.34 4.09
C LYS A 52 15.73 21.90 4.58
N GLY A 53 15.70 20.96 3.68
CA GLY A 53 15.75 19.53 3.97
C GLY A 53 15.38 18.71 2.74
N ASP A 54 15.62 17.41 2.84
CA ASP A 54 15.30 16.43 1.82
C ASP A 54 14.02 15.69 2.16
N VAL A 55 13.30 15.30 1.13
CA VAL A 55 12.01 14.61 1.27
C VAL A 55 12.16 13.20 0.72
N ILE A 56 11.68 12.24 1.51
CA ILE A 56 11.54 10.84 1.09
C ILE A 56 10.06 10.47 1.20
N ALA A 57 9.48 9.93 0.15
CA ALA A 57 8.14 9.40 0.15
C ALA A 57 8.16 7.89 -0.12
N VAL A 58 7.41 7.12 0.66
CA VAL A 58 7.33 5.66 0.55
C VAL A 58 5.88 5.22 0.50
N VAL A 59 5.58 4.30 -0.39
CA VAL A 59 4.25 3.69 -0.48
C VAL A 59 4.36 2.21 -0.12
N HIS A 60 3.64 1.81 0.91
CA HIS A 60 3.50 0.42 1.33
C HIS A 60 2.09 -0.08 1.01
N GLY A 61 2.01 -1.15 0.24
CA GLY A 61 0.74 -1.82 -0.03
C GLY A 61 0.35 -2.82 1.06
N PRO A 62 -0.91 -3.30 1.06
CA PRO A 62 -1.37 -4.31 2.00
C PRO A 62 -0.54 -5.58 1.88
N SER A 63 -0.28 -6.21 3.01
CA SER A 63 0.52 -7.43 3.07
C SER A 63 -0.36 -8.64 2.76
N ALA A 64 -0.48 -9.03 1.51
CA ALA A 64 -1.26 -10.11 0.89
C ALA A 64 -2.70 -9.76 0.47
N PRO A 65 -3.23 -10.45 -0.57
CA PRO A 65 -4.61 -10.28 -1.02
C PRO A 65 -5.59 -10.75 0.06
N GLY A 66 -6.45 -9.85 0.54
CA GLY A 66 -7.43 -10.13 1.59
C GLY A 66 -6.92 -10.00 3.02
N GLY A 67 -5.64 -9.67 3.21
CA GLY A 67 -5.08 -9.33 4.51
C GLY A 67 -5.56 -7.94 4.95
N GLY A 68 -6.17 -7.88 6.13
CA GLY A 68 -6.43 -6.61 6.81
C GLY A 68 -5.13 -5.90 7.21
N LEU A 69 -5.23 -4.88 8.05
CA LEU A 69 -4.13 -4.11 8.65
C LEU A 69 -3.01 -4.95 9.32
N LEU A 70 -3.21 -6.26 9.49
CA LEU A 70 -2.27 -7.20 10.08
C LEU A 70 -1.69 -8.07 8.96
N GLY A 71 -0.43 -7.88 8.65
CA GLY A 71 0.39 -8.49 7.62
C GLY A 71 0.01 -9.89 7.14
N GLY A 72 -0.04 -10.08 5.84
CA GLY A 72 -0.25 -11.38 5.22
C GLY A 72 1.05 -12.16 5.07
N THR A 73 0.93 -13.49 5.13
CA THR A 73 2.04 -14.41 4.86
C THR A 73 2.20 -14.68 3.36
N VAL A 74 3.42 -14.76 2.89
CA VAL A 74 3.74 -15.15 1.51
C VAL A 74 4.60 -16.41 1.51
N ASP A 75 4.10 -17.47 0.86
CA ASP A 75 4.84 -18.71 0.65
C ASP A 75 5.61 -18.67 -0.67
N VAL A 76 6.92 -18.77 -0.61
CA VAL A 76 7.77 -18.93 -1.78
C VAL A 76 8.21 -20.38 -1.87
N ARG A 77 7.88 -21.04 -2.98
CA ARG A 77 8.18 -22.47 -3.21
C ARG A 77 9.10 -22.66 -4.40
N ARG A 78 10.11 -23.51 -4.25
CA ARG A 78 10.93 -23.96 -5.37
C ARG A 78 10.29 -25.20 -5.99
N LYS A 79 10.11 -25.21 -7.32
CA LYS A 79 9.77 -26.42 -8.04
C LYS A 79 11.02 -27.23 -8.30
N VAL A 80 10.96 -28.53 -8.06
CA VAL A 80 12.06 -29.48 -8.33
C VAL A 80 11.57 -30.53 -9.30
N ARG A 81 12.46 -31.02 -10.16
CA ARG A 81 12.15 -32.11 -11.10
C ARG A 81 12.44 -33.45 -10.42
N SER A 82 11.42 -34.28 -10.28
CA SER A 82 11.55 -35.64 -9.75
C SER A 82 10.89 -36.61 -10.72
N PHE A 83 11.59 -37.66 -11.12
CA PHE A 83 11.11 -38.65 -12.09
C PHE A 83 10.50 -38.06 -13.37
N GLY A 84 11.08 -36.97 -13.88
CA GLY A 84 10.61 -36.31 -15.12
C GLY A 84 9.44 -35.33 -14.95
N ILE A 85 8.82 -35.24 -13.79
CA ILE A 85 7.71 -34.31 -13.46
C ILE A 85 8.15 -33.21 -12.51
N TRP A 86 7.48 -32.05 -12.60
CA TRP A 86 7.71 -30.93 -11.68
C TRP A 86 6.86 -31.11 -10.42
N VAL A 87 7.52 -31.27 -9.27
CA VAL A 87 6.87 -31.36 -7.95
C VAL A 87 7.20 -30.15 -7.09
N SER A 88 6.34 -29.88 -6.10
CA SER A 88 6.62 -28.86 -5.11
C SER A 88 7.78 -29.28 -4.21
N GLY A 89 8.85 -28.50 -4.23
CA GLY A 89 10.03 -28.70 -3.40
C GLY A 89 10.01 -27.84 -2.12
N PRO A 90 11.19 -27.50 -1.60
CA PRO A 90 11.31 -26.69 -0.39
C PRO A 90 10.63 -25.34 -0.51
N TYR A 91 10.19 -24.81 0.63
CA TYR A 91 9.54 -23.51 0.72
C TYR A 91 10.08 -22.69 1.89
N ALA A 92 9.89 -21.38 1.79
CA ALA A 92 10.04 -20.44 2.88
C ALA A 92 8.79 -19.55 2.94
N ARG A 93 8.32 -19.28 4.16
CA ARG A 93 7.17 -18.43 4.46
C ARG A 93 7.65 -17.14 5.09
N PHE A 94 7.24 -16.04 4.52
CA PHE A 94 7.60 -14.69 4.96
C PHE A 94 6.34 -13.96 5.44
N ASP A 95 6.44 -13.27 6.59
CA ASP A 95 5.37 -12.42 7.12
C ASP A 95 5.67 -10.95 6.86
N ASN A 96 4.61 -10.14 6.93
CA ASN A 96 4.68 -8.67 6.80
C ASN A 96 5.31 -8.18 5.49
N ILE A 97 5.19 -8.97 4.42
CA ILE A 97 5.68 -8.57 3.10
C ILE A 97 4.63 -7.68 2.43
N PRO A 98 4.93 -6.41 2.14
CA PRO A 98 3.98 -5.52 1.49
C PRO A 98 3.60 -6.05 0.10
N GLY A 99 2.33 -5.93 -0.26
CA GLY A 99 1.85 -6.31 -1.59
C GLY A 99 2.33 -5.39 -2.71
N PHE A 100 2.72 -4.18 -2.34
CA PHE A 100 3.28 -3.15 -3.22
C PHE A 100 4.30 -2.33 -2.45
N TYR A 101 5.37 -1.92 -3.11
CA TYR A 101 6.39 -1.05 -2.54
C TYR A 101 6.96 -0.12 -3.58
N ALA A 102 6.96 1.17 -3.28
CA ALA A 102 7.62 2.19 -4.09
C ALA A 102 8.22 3.26 -3.18
N VAL A 103 9.36 3.80 -3.56
CA VAL A 103 10.05 4.87 -2.82
C VAL A 103 10.50 5.96 -3.77
N ALA A 104 10.45 7.20 -3.33
CA ALA A 104 10.94 8.38 -4.04
C ALA A 104 11.74 9.27 -3.08
N GLY A 105 12.79 9.90 -3.58
CA GLY A 105 13.63 10.82 -2.83
C GLY A 105 13.94 12.09 -3.61
N SER A 106 14.23 13.19 -2.92
CA SER A 106 14.74 14.42 -3.55
C SER A 106 16.13 14.24 -4.12
N GLU A 107 16.92 13.41 -3.45
CA GLU A 107 18.26 12.97 -3.83
C GLU A 107 18.37 11.44 -3.66
N PRO A 108 19.47 10.79 -4.05
CA PRO A 108 19.71 9.38 -3.73
C PRO A 108 19.60 9.10 -2.23
N LEU A 109 18.91 8.02 -1.85
CA LEU A 109 18.62 7.71 -0.45
C LEU A 109 19.88 7.64 0.44
N GLU A 110 21.00 7.24 -0.16
CA GLU A 110 22.30 7.17 0.51
C GLU A 110 22.86 8.54 0.91
N GLU A 111 22.47 9.59 0.18
CA GLU A 111 22.89 10.97 0.41
C GLU A 111 21.95 11.67 1.39
N ILE A 112 20.65 11.28 1.41
CA ILE A 112 19.63 11.88 2.28
C ILE A 112 19.76 11.39 3.72
N VAL A 113 19.94 10.08 3.93
CA VAL A 113 19.88 9.47 5.28
C VAL A 113 20.97 8.43 5.48
N THR A 114 21.38 8.29 6.74
CA THR A 114 22.39 7.30 7.15
C THR A 114 21.89 5.86 6.91
N PRO A 115 22.79 4.87 6.72
CA PRO A 115 22.42 3.47 6.56
C PRO A 115 21.57 2.90 7.72
N ASP A 116 21.79 3.40 8.95
CA ASP A 116 21.00 3.00 10.11
C ASP A 116 19.56 3.50 10.02
N MET A 117 19.36 4.73 9.55
CA MET A 117 18.02 5.27 9.28
C MET A 117 17.32 4.51 8.13
N ARG A 118 18.05 4.20 7.06
CA ARG A 118 17.52 3.38 5.95
C ARG A 118 17.00 2.02 6.47
N ARG A 119 17.79 1.33 7.31
CA ARG A 119 17.37 0.06 7.92
C ARG A 119 16.18 0.21 8.85
N ARG A 120 16.18 1.26 9.68
CA ARG A 120 15.11 1.49 10.66
C ARG A 120 13.76 1.74 10.00
N TYR A 121 13.74 2.56 8.97
CA TYR A 121 12.53 2.94 8.22
C TYR A 121 12.29 2.12 6.96
N GLN A 122 13.14 1.10 6.71
CA GLN A 122 13.07 0.20 5.54
C GLN A 122 13.05 0.98 4.21
N LEU A 123 13.92 1.97 4.07
CA LEU A 123 14.01 2.83 2.89
C LEU A 123 14.88 2.17 1.82
N GLY A 124 14.22 1.67 0.77
CA GLY A 124 14.83 0.91 -0.32
C GLY A 124 14.59 -0.58 -0.21
N LEU A 125 14.56 -1.26 -1.36
CA LEU A 125 14.32 -2.72 -1.42
C LEU A 125 15.42 -3.54 -0.75
N ASP A 126 16.65 -3.03 -0.75
CA ASP A 126 17.82 -3.61 -0.10
C ASP A 126 17.74 -3.60 1.44
N MET A 127 16.93 -2.68 2.00
CA MET A 127 16.72 -2.54 3.44
C MET A 127 15.40 -3.16 3.93
N MET A 128 14.63 -3.77 3.02
CA MET A 128 13.37 -4.40 3.38
C MET A 128 13.60 -5.64 4.23
N LYS A 129 12.90 -5.73 5.37
CA LYS A 129 12.94 -6.92 6.22
C LYS A 129 12.18 -8.07 5.56
N THR A 130 12.91 -9.12 5.24
CA THR A 130 12.39 -10.36 4.64
C THR A 130 12.73 -11.55 5.53
N GLU A 131 12.27 -11.50 6.79
CA GLU A 131 12.53 -12.59 7.74
C GLU A 131 11.52 -13.73 7.51
N ALA A 132 12.04 -14.94 7.33
CA ALA A 132 11.17 -16.11 7.20
C ALA A 132 10.71 -16.57 8.58
N VAL A 133 9.40 -16.72 8.74
CA VAL A 133 8.80 -17.30 9.97
C VAL A 133 8.77 -18.82 9.95
N GLN A 134 8.82 -19.42 8.76
CA GLN A 134 8.88 -20.86 8.58
C GLN A 134 9.63 -21.19 7.29
N ALA A 135 10.56 -22.16 7.35
CA ALA A 135 11.26 -22.63 6.16
C ALA A 135 11.57 -24.14 6.29
N THR A 136 11.56 -24.84 5.17
CA THR A 136 11.97 -26.23 5.05
C THR A 136 13.40 -26.38 4.49
N THR A 137 14.13 -25.26 4.39
CA THR A 137 15.48 -25.19 3.83
C THR A 137 16.31 -24.17 4.61
N PRO A 138 17.63 -24.37 4.72
CA PRO A 138 18.53 -23.37 5.29
C PRO A 138 18.76 -22.16 4.36
N ASP A 139 18.46 -22.28 3.05
CA ASP A 139 18.76 -21.27 2.03
C ASP A 139 17.72 -20.13 2.00
N ILE A 140 17.38 -19.58 3.17
CA ILE A 140 16.32 -18.55 3.32
C ILE A 140 16.62 -17.30 2.47
N ALA A 141 17.89 -16.89 2.39
CA ALA A 141 18.29 -15.71 1.62
C ALA A 141 17.98 -15.84 0.12
N ASP A 142 18.15 -17.04 -0.46
CA ASP A 142 17.80 -17.31 -1.86
C ASP A 142 16.30 -17.17 -2.11
N PHE A 143 15.47 -17.62 -1.16
CA PHE A 143 14.01 -17.50 -1.24
C PHE A 143 13.55 -16.05 -1.08
N ALA A 144 14.17 -15.27 -0.17
CA ALA A 144 13.93 -13.85 -0.03
C ALA A 144 14.27 -13.09 -1.31
N GLY A 145 15.45 -13.34 -1.88
CA GLY A 145 15.85 -12.77 -3.17
C GLY A 145 14.91 -13.18 -4.33
N ALA A 146 14.42 -14.43 -4.33
CA ALA A 146 13.44 -14.86 -5.33
C ALA A 146 12.09 -14.14 -5.17
N LEU A 147 11.62 -13.91 -3.93
CA LEU A 147 10.43 -13.15 -3.64
C LEU A 147 10.52 -11.73 -4.22
N LEU A 148 11.60 -11.01 -3.91
CA LEU A 148 11.82 -9.66 -4.41
C LEU A 148 11.83 -9.63 -5.95
N ARG A 149 12.56 -10.54 -6.61
CA ARG A 149 12.60 -10.64 -8.08
C ARG A 149 11.21 -10.91 -8.69
N ILE A 150 10.38 -11.74 -8.05
CA ILE A 150 9.02 -12.01 -8.52
C ILE A 150 8.17 -10.74 -8.43
N ARG A 151 8.21 -10.03 -7.30
CA ARG A 151 7.47 -8.78 -7.10
C ARG A 151 7.90 -7.67 -8.07
N GLN A 152 9.21 -7.56 -8.33
CA GLN A 152 9.75 -6.64 -9.33
C GLN A 152 9.26 -6.98 -10.75
N ARG A 153 9.28 -8.26 -11.16
CA ARG A 153 8.73 -8.68 -12.47
C ARG A 153 7.25 -8.41 -12.62
N GLN A 154 6.50 -8.43 -11.53
CA GLN A 154 5.07 -8.09 -11.51
C GLN A 154 4.84 -6.57 -11.53
N GLY A 155 5.88 -5.76 -11.44
CA GLY A 155 5.79 -4.30 -11.32
C GLY A 155 5.26 -3.83 -9.96
N LEU A 156 5.18 -4.73 -8.97
CA LEU A 156 4.69 -4.42 -7.64
C LEU A 156 5.77 -3.79 -6.75
N TYR A 157 7.03 -4.06 -7.04
CA TYR A 157 8.18 -3.46 -6.36
C TYR A 157 9.00 -2.69 -7.38
N ASN A 158 9.10 -1.39 -7.17
CA ASN A 158 9.93 -0.56 -8.02
C ASN A 158 11.38 -0.60 -7.48
N ASP A 159 12.32 -1.05 -8.32
CA ASP A 159 13.76 -1.08 -8.01
C ASP A 159 14.42 0.30 -8.15
N LYS A 160 13.80 1.18 -8.93
CA LYS A 160 14.27 2.54 -9.10
C LYS A 160 13.62 3.46 -8.08
N VAL A 161 14.45 4.19 -7.36
CA VAL A 161 13.99 5.29 -6.52
C VAL A 161 13.36 6.35 -7.43
N GLY A 162 12.10 6.69 -7.18
CA GLY A 162 11.41 7.77 -7.86
C GLY A 162 12.04 9.11 -7.47
N HIS A 163 11.72 10.15 -8.21
CA HIS A 163 12.25 11.48 -7.92
C HIS A 163 11.18 12.38 -7.27
N VAL A 164 11.55 13.05 -6.18
CA VAL A 164 10.77 14.12 -5.57
C VAL A 164 11.27 15.44 -6.14
N SER A 165 10.42 16.14 -6.87
CA SER A 165 10.78 17.43 -7.50
C SER A 165 10.34 18.58 -6.61
N PHE A 166 11.25 19.50 -6.32
CA PHE A 166 10.92 20.75 -5.65
C PHE A 166 10.44 21.81 -6.64
N VAL A 167 9.41 22.57 -6.24
CA VAL A 167 8.91 23.74 -6.93
C VAL A 167 9.22 24.95 -6.06
N GLY A 168 10.26 25.68 -6.40
CA GLY A 168 10.89 26.65 -5.51
C GLY A 168 11.59 25.96 -4.34
N ASP A 169 11.69 26.64 -3.19
CA ASP A 169 12.51 26.16 -2.06
C ASP A 169 11.71 25.33 -1.05
N ARG A 170 10.38 25.24 -1.16
CA ARG A 170 9.53 24.69 -0.10
C ARG A 170 8.49 23.69 -0.60
N LEU A 171 7.96 23.87 -1.80
CA LEU A 171 6.94 22.98 -2.33
C LEU A 171 7.58 21.79 -3.00
N PHE A 172 7.06 20.60 -2.77
CA PHE A 172 7.51 19.39 -3.43
C PHE A 172 6.34 18.61 -4.01
N ARG A 173 6.65 17.82 -5.02
CA ARG A 173 5.73 16.84 -5.60
C ARG A 173 6.48 15.61 -6.06
N THR A 174 5.79 14.48 -6.02
CA THR A 174 6.24 13.23 -6.62
C THR A 174 5.05 12.43 -7.10
N SER A 175 5.29 11.46 -7.96
CA SER A 175 4.25 10.54 -8.41
C SER A 175 4.70 9.09 -8.36
N PHE A 176 3.74 8.21 -8.10
CA PHE A 176 3.94 6.77 -8.05
C PHE A 176 3.02 6.07 -9.05
N ALA A 177 3.60 5.24 -9.91
CA ALA A 177 2.84 4.45 -10.87
C ALA A 177 2.35 3.15 -10.20
N PHE A 178 1.04 2.94 -10.24
CA PHE A 178 0.37 1.72 -9.78
C PHE A 178 0.08 0.85 -11.01
N PRO A 179 0.62 -0.39 -11.07
CA PRO A 179 0.35 -1.29 -12.19
C PRO A 179 -1.09 -1.83 -12.14
N SER A 180 -1.55 -2.40 -13.24
CA SER A 180 -2.87 -3.04 -13.32
C SER A 180 -3.02 -4.26 -12.39
N SER A 181 -1.89 -4.86 -11.98
CA SER A 181 -1.82 -6.02 -11.08
C SER A 181 -1.81 -5.65 -9.59
N VAL A 182 -1.95 -4.37 -9.27
CA VAL A 182 -1.87 -3.86 -7.88
C VAL A 182 -2.95 -4.53 -7.02
N PRO A 183 -2.60 -5.05 -5.82
CA PRO A 183 -3.59 -5.65 -4.93
C PRO A 183 -4.53 -4.61 -4.32
N THR A 184 -5.78 -5.01 -4.09
CA THR A 184 -6.76 -4.19 -3.37
C THR A 184 -6.49 -4.21 -1.87
N GLY A 185 -6.77 -3.09 -1.20
CA GLY A 185 -6.63 -2.95 0.25
C GLY A 185 -6.26 -1.54 0.68
N ILE A 186 -5.88 -1.39 1.93
CA ILE A 186 -5.42 -0.12 2.49
C ILE A 186 -3.90 -0.04 2.34
N TYR A 187 -3.45 1.00 1.69
CA TYR A 187 -2.05 1.38 1.51
C TYR A 187 -1.69 2.46 2.51
N THR A 188 -0.44 2.50 2.90
CA THR A 188 0.12 3.59 3.69
C THR A 188 1.13 4.35 2.83
N VAL A 189 0.97 5.65 2.76
CA VAL A 189 1.92 6.56 2.12
C VAL A 189 2.60 7.35 3.24
N ASP A 190 3.88 7.09 3.44
CA ASP A 190 4.71 7.75 4.44
C ASP A 190 5.60 8.79 3.78
N VAL A 191 5.62 9.99 4.34
CA VAL A 191 6.45 11.10 3.87
C VAL A 191 7.36 11.51 5.01
N TYR A 192 8.65 11.52 4.75
CA TYR A 192 9.69 11.85 5.72
C TYR A 192 10.43 13.10 5.30
N LEU A 193 10.66 13.99 6.26
CA LEU A 193 11.59 15.10 6.12
C LEU A 193 12.92 14.70 6.77
N ALA A 194 13.99 14.80 6.01
CA ALA A 194 15.33 14.50 6.47
C ALA A 194 16.20 15.76 6.50
N ARG A 195 17.01 15.88 7.53
CA ARG A 195 18.04 16.91 7.68
C ARG A 195 19.30 16.30 8.27
N GLU A 196 20.44 16.60 7.72
CA GLU A 196 21.75 16.13 8.22
C GLU A 196 21.80 14.60 8.41
N GLY A 197 21.22 13.86 7.48
CA GLY A 197 21.22 12.38 7.52
C GLY A 197 20.22 11.75 8.48
N ARG A 198 19.31 12.53 9.11
CA ARG A 198 18.33 12.08 10.10
C ARG A 198 16.91 12.46 9.68
N ILE A 199 15.96 11.60 9.96
CA ILE A 199 14.54 11.93 9.82
C ILE A 199 14.13 12.81 11.01
N VAL A 200 13.64 14.02 10.72
CA VAL A 200 13.25 15.02 11.72
C VAL A 200 11.74 15.13 11.88
N ASP A 201 10.97 14.86 10.81
CA ASP A 201 9.51 14.85 10.84
C ASP A 201 8.97 13.80 9.87
N ALA A 202 7.75 13.32 10.13
CA ALA A 202 7.10 12.32 9.32
C ALA A 202 5.58 12.51 9.31
N GLN A 203 4.97 12.22 8.17
CA GLN A 203 3.52 12.22 8.01
C GLN A 203 3.07 10.99 7.22
N SER A 204 1.96 10.37 7.65
CA SER A 204 1.43 9.16 7.02
C SER A 204 -0.01 9.37 6.57
N PHE A 205 -0.35 8.83 5.40
CA PHE A 205 -1.68 8.91 4.79
C PHE A 205 -2.18 7.53 4.43
N PRO A 206 -3.44 7.20 4.71
CA PRO A 206 -4.08 6.04 4.15
C PRO A 206 -4.52 6.30 2.70
N LEU A 207 -4.26 5.34 1.81
CA LEU A 207 -4.77 5.30 0.45
C LEU A 207 -5.58 4.02 0.27
N LEU A 208 -6.83 4.14 -0.12
CA LEU A 208 -7.70 3.00 -0.36
C LEU A 208 -7.65 2.58 -1.83
N VAL A 209 -7.25 1.34 -2.09
CA VAL A 209 -7.34 0.72 -3.41
C VAL A 209 -8.44 -0.34 -3.39
N ASN A 210 -9.53 -0.12 -4.10
CA ASN A 210 -10.68 -1.02 -4.12
C ASN A 210 -11.13 -1.34 -5.55
N ARG A 211 -11.86 -2.45 -5.71
CA ARG A 211 -12.55 -2.73 -6.97
C ARG A 211 -13.81 -1.89 -7.03
N ALA A 212 -14.02 -1.27 -8.17
CA ALA A 212 -15.23 -0.50 -8.48
C ALA A 212 -15.81 -0.93 -9.82
N GLY A 213 -17.11 -0.63 -10.02
CA GLY A 213 -17.83 -0.89 -11.25
C GLY A 213 -18.94 -1.95 -11.09
N PHE A 214 -19.70 -2.16 -12.14
CA PHE A 214 -20.93 -2.95 -12.16
C PHE A 214 -20.80 -4.35 -11.52
N SER A 215 -19.68 -5.04 -11.74
CA SER A 215 -19.44 -6.35 -11.14
C SER A 215 -19.24 -6.29 -9.62
N ALA A 216 -18.61 -5.23 -9.11
CA ALA A 216 -18.45 -5.01 -7.68
C ALA A 216 -19.78 -4.64 -7.03
N ASP A 217 -20.59 -3.80 -7.70
CA ASP A 217 -21.91 -3.39 -7.22
C ASP A 217 -22.87 -4.58 -7.15
N ILE A 218 -22.85 -5.48 -8.16
CA ILE A 218 -23.61 -6.73 -8.13
C ILE A 218 -23.15 -7.63 -6.99
N TYR A 219 -21.85 -7.78 -6.79
CA TYR A 219 -21.30 -8.59 -5.71
C TYR A 219 -21.73 -8.07 -4.35
N ASP A 220 -21.60 -6.77 -4.12
CA ASP A 220 -22.01 -6.10 -2.88
C ASP A 220 -23.52 -6.21 -2.66
N PHE A 221 -24.33 -6.02 -3.71
CA PHE A 221 -25.79 -6.19 -3.65
C PHE A 221 -26.17 -7.64 -3.28
N ALA A 222 -25.51 -8.63 -3.92
CA ALA A 222 -25.76 -10.04 -3.65
C ALA A 222 -25.44 -10.43 -2.19
N HIS A 223 -24.40 -9.83 -1.60
CA HIS A 223 -24.00 -10.12 -0.21
C HIS A 223 -24.79 -9.33 0.84
N ARG A 224 -25.09 -8.05 0.55
CA ARG A 224 -25.86 -7.20 1.47
C ARG A 224 -27.36 -7.51 1.45
N HIS A 225 -27.88 -7.94 0.29
CA HIS A 225 -29.30 -8.19 0.05
C HIS A 225 -29.54 -9.57 -0.56
N ALA A 226 -28.97 -10.62 0.04
CA ALA A 226 -28.97 -11.98 -0.50
C ALA A 226 -30.37 -12.50 -0.84
N ALA A 227 -31.38 -12.22 0.00
CA ALA A 227 -32.78 -12.62 -0.25
C ALA A 227 -33.36 -11.91 -1.49
N ALA A 228 -33.11 -10.61 -1.65
CA ALA A 228 -33.57 -9.85 -2.81
C ALA A 228 -32.87 -10.31 -4.10
N TYR A 229 -31.56 -10.55 -4.04
CA TYR A 229 -30.80 -11.09 -5.17
C TYR A 229 -31.32 -12.47 -5.61
N GLY A 230 -31.57 -13.38 -4.63
CA GLY A 230 -32.15 -14.69 -4.90
C GLY A 230 -33.55 -14.60 -5.54
N ALA A 231 -34.42 -13.72 -5.03
CA ALA A 231 -35.76 -13.49 -5.60
C ALA A 231 -35.67 -12.98 -7.06
N ILE A 232 -34.80 -12.02 -7.33
CA ILE A 232 -34.58 -11.49 -8.70
C ILE A 232 -34.08 -12.62 -9.62
N ALA A 233 -33.16 -13.46 -9.17
CA ALA A 233 -32.64 -14.57 -9.96
C ALA A 233 -33.75 -15.58 -10.32
N VAL A 234 -34.62 -15.94 -9.37
CA VAL A 234 -35.77 -16.86 -9.61
C VAL A 234 -36.75 -16.24 -10.60
N VAL A 235 -37.13 -14.98 -10.40
CA VAL A 235 -38.08 -14.29 -11.34
C VAL A 235 -37.49 -14.23 -12.75
N THR A 236 -36.19 -13.90 -12.85
CA THR A 236 -35.52 -13.86 -14.15
C THR A 236 -35.47 -15.23 -14.82
N ALA A 237 -35.18 -16.30 -14.07
CA ALA A 237 -35.18 -17.66 -14.59
C ALA A 237 -36.59 -18.10 -15.10
N LEU A 238 -37.64 -17.81 -14.33
CA LEU A 238 -39.01 -18.09 -14.72
C LEU A 238 -39.42 -17.32 -15.97
N PHE A 239 -39.05 -16.06 -16.07
CA PHE A 239 -39.34 -15.21 -17.23
C PHE A 239 -38.68 -15.74 -18.51
N PHE A 240 -37.38 -16.05 -18.45
CA PHE A 240 -36.69 -16.62 -19.61
C PHE A 240 -37.20 -18.05 -19.96
N GLY A 241 -37.53 -18.87 -18.96
CA GLY A 241 -38.15 -20.18 -19.16
C GLY A 241 -39.50 -20.07 -19.86
N TRP A 242 -40.32 -19.10 -19.47
CA TRP A 242 -41.61 -18.83 -20.12
C TRP A 242 -41.43 -18.34 -21.57
N ILE A 243 -40.49 -17.42 -21.83
CA ILE A 243 -40.19 -16.99 -23.21
C ILE A 243 -39.71 -18.16 -24.07
N ALA A 244 -38.81 -18.99 -23.54
CA ALA A 244 -38.33 -20.18 -24.24
C ALA A 244 -39.49 -21.12 -24.55
N HIS A 245 -40.39 -21.39 -23.60
CA HIS A 245 -41.59 -22.20 -23.83
C HIS A 245 -42.45 -21.64 -24.97
N LEU A 246 -42.69 -20.32 -24.99
CA LEU A 246 -43.44 -19.67 -26.05
C LEU A 246 -42.77 -19.79 -27.43
N ALA A 247 -41.42 -19.61 -27.46
CA ALA A 247 -40.67 -19.68 -28.71
C ALA A 247 -40.63 -21.10 -29.30
N PHE A 248 -40.53 -22.14 -28.49
CA PHE A 248 -40.43 -23.53 -28.90
C PHE A 248 -41.79 -24.24 -29.00
N ARG A 249 -42.89 -23.66 -28.50
CA ARG A 249 -44.25 -24.24 -28.57
C ARG A 249 -44.82 -24.25 -29.97
N ARG A 250 -44.25 -23.51 -30.93
CA ARG A 250 -44.75 -23.40 -32.34
C ARG A 250 -44.03 -24.33 -33.31
N ARG A 251 -43.41 -25.41 -32.83
CA ARG A 251 -42.90 -26.49 -33.69
C ARG A 251 -43.60 -27.80 -33.40
#